data_797039f10b1177c8ae9ea1cff088a8a7
#
_entry.id   797039f10b1177c8ae9ea1cff088a8a7
#
_cell.length_a   1.000
_cell.length_b   1.000
_cell.length_c   1.000
_cell.angle_alpha   90.00
_cell.angle_beta   90.00
_cell.angle_gamma   90.00
#
_symmetry.space_group_name_H-M   'P 1'
#
loop_
_entity.id
_entity.type
_entity.pdbx_description
1 polymer ?
#
loop_
_entity_poly.entity_id
_entity_poly.type
_entity_poly.pdbx_seq_one_letter_code
_entity_poly.pdbx_strand_id
1 'polypeptide(L)'
;MGFGSVRGLSKFTPDEIAEMGFDILWTAFEGTESNFSKLKGRSLSELYSSLKSRGVALLSSMIIGFPYQDRAKIMEEFRMITDLGPSLWQVLIYFAFPGTPLHVKMIEENRYLAEFRENPDYRTYDGFSMHFSHPHFTAAELKELQRELYQKNFEILGPSLLRVVRVWFEGYRNLKNSSNALLSSRAERMKEYVRSAIPAIYPAMILGPNRARRADAKKLLHEIIQETGEISLKERLFGLATIPLAGWTWLTSRLNILQQPKLLRIEHPATPAYQPEKKLADLKSISPSTIPQSGSTCPICSCAVGAEKE
;
A
#
# COMPACT_ATOMS: atom_id res chain seq x y z
N MET A 1 -0.78 5.74 9.26
CA MET A 1 -1.18 4.92 8.08
C MET A 1 -2.29 3.98 8.48
N GLY A 2 -3.28 3.76 7.61
CA GLY A 2 -4.41 2.85 7.84
C GLY A 2 -4.81 2.10 6.59
N PHE A 3 -5.67 1.09 6.74
CA PHE A 3 -6.27 0.34 5.65
C PHE A 3 -7.74 0.74 5.51
N GLY A 4 -8.21 0.94 4.29
CA GLY A 4 -9.59 1.27 4.01
C GLY A 4 -10.09 0.67 2.71
N SER A 5 -11.23 -0.03 2.75
CA SER A 5 -11.91 -0.40 1.52
C SER A 5 -12.62 0.80 0.93
N VAL A 6 -12.79 0.84 -0.39
CA VAL A 6 -13.57 1.89 -1.07
C VAL A 6 -14.95 2.04 -0.43
N ARG A 7 -15.64 0.91 -0.20
CA ARG A 7 -16.95 0.86 0.46
C ARG A 7 -16.92 1.47 1.87
N GLY A 8 -15.87 1.18 2.65
CA GLY A 8 -15.72 1.71 4.01
C GLY A 8 -15.47 3.21 4.00
N LEU A 9 -14.50 3.65 3.19
CA LEU A 9 -14.11 5.05 3.06
C LEU A 9 -15.25 5.92 2.48
N SER A 10 -16.09 5.37 1.60
CA SER A 10 -17.23 6.08 1.02
C SER A 10 -18.32 6.47 2.01
N LYS A 11 -18.27 5.91 3.24
CA LYS A 11 -19.22 6.28 4.31
C LYS A 11 -18.88 7.61 5.00
N PHE A 12 -17.67 8.10 4.80
CA PHE A 12 -17.14 9.30 5.43
C PHE A 12 -16.89 10.39 4.39
N THR A 13 -16.98 11.63 4.80
CA THR A 13 -16.50 12.75 4.00
C THR A 13 -14.98 12.78 3.97
N PRO A 14 -14.35 13.39 2.96
CA PRO A 14 -12.91 13.56 2.94
C PRO A 14 -12.37 14.34 4.14
N ASP A 15 -13.13 15.27 4.68
CA ASP A 15 -12.77 16.06 5.85
C ASP A 15 -12.76 15.18 7.12
N GLU A 16 -13.80 14.39 7.35
CA GLU A 16 -13.83 13.43 8.47
C GLU A 16 -12.65 12.45 8.43
N ILE A 17 -12.30 11.94 7.25
CA ILE A 17 -11.13 11.06 7.09
C ILE A 17 -9.82 11.80 7.42
N ALA A 18 -9.71 13.06 7.01
CA ALA A 18 -8.55 13.89 7.31
C ALA A 18 -8.46 14.23 8.81
N GLU A 19 -9.59 14.51 9.47
CA GLU A 19 -9.70 14.75 10.92
C GLU A 19 -9.32 13.52 11.77
N MET A 20 -9.58 12.31 11.27
CA MET A 20 -9.11 11.06 11.88
C MET A 20 -7.57 10.94 11.92
N GLY A 21 -6.84 11.85 11.25
CA GLY A 21 -5.38 11.92 11.29
C GLY A 21 -4.66 10.98 10.34
N PHE A 22 -5.32 10.42 9.34
CA PHE A 22 -4.65 9.58 8.34
C PHE A 22 -3.80 10.43 7.37
N ASP A 23 -2.50 10.17 7.33
CA ASP A 23 -1.58 10.75 6.35
C ASP A 23 -1.44 9.86 5.11
N ILE A 24 -1.59 8.54 5.29
CA ILE A 24 -1.54 7.54 4.22
C ILE A 24 -2.67 6.53 4.44
N LEU A 25 -3.44 6.25 3.42
CA LEU A 25 -4.41 5.16 3.40
C LEU A 25 -4.04 4.13 2.34
N TRP A 26 -4.10 2.87 2.72
CA TRP A 26 -3.94 1.75 1.80
C TRP A 26 -5.32 1.31 1.30
N THR A 27 -5.51 1.39 -0.02
CA THR A 27 -6.69 0.90 -0.72
C THR A 27 -6.28 -0.19 -1.71
N ALA A 28 -7.04 -1.27 -1.78
CA ALA A 28 -6.76 -2.32 -2.74
C ALA A 28 -7.51 -2.05 -4.05
N PHE A 29 -6.81 -2.18 -5.17
CA PHE A 29 -7.36 -2.42 -6.49
C PHE A 29 -7.05 -3.87 -6.87
N GLU A 30 -7.97 -4.77 -6.58
CA GLU A 30 -7.73 -6.21 -6.63
C GLU A 30 -8.07 -6.84 -7.99
N GLY A 31 -8.22 -6.02 -9.03
CA GLY A 31 -8.62 -6.46 -10.37
C GLY A 31 -10.11 -6.19 -10.68
N THR A 32 -10.41 -6.04 -11.96
CA THR A 32 -11.75 -5.62 -12.41
C THR A 32 -12.81 -6.70 -12.29
N GLU A 33 -12.40 -7.96 -12.33
CA GLU A 33 -13.29 -9.14 -12.29
C GLU A 33 -13.28 -9.89 -10.95
N SER A 34 -12.59 -9.32 -9.96
CA SER A 34 -12.51 -9.96 -8.62
C SER A 34 -13.84 -10.00 -7.87
N ASN A 35 -14.85 -9.23 -8.31
CA ASN A 35 -16.21 -9.14 -7.71
C ASN A 35 -16.23 -8.85 -6.19
N PHE A 36 -15.17 -8.30 -5.63
CA PHE A 36 -15.12 -7.98 -4.21
C PHE A 36 -16.06 -6.83 -3.88
N SER A 37 -16.99 -7.05 -2.96
CA SER A 37 -17.96 -6.05 -2.50
C SER A 37 -17.32 -4.80 -1.90
N LYS A 38 -16.06 -4.89 -1.49
CA LYS A 38 -15.28 -3.78 -0.92
C LYS A 38 -14.96 -2.65 -1.91
N LEU A 39 -15.09 -2.89 -3.22
CA LEU A 39 -14.94 -1.88 -4.27
C LEU A 39 -16.22 -1.09 -4.54
N LYS A 40 -17.36 -1.47 -3.96
CA LYS A 40 -18.62 -0.74 -4.08
C LYS A 40 -18.57 0.57 -3.30
N GLY A 41 -19.10 1.65 -3.86
CA GLY A 41 -19.16 2.96 -3.23
C GLY A 41 -18.97 4.10 -4.22
N ARG A 42 -18.25 5.15 -3.81
CA ARG A 42 -17.90 6.27 -4.70
C ARG A 42 -16.98 5.78 -5.82
N SER A 43 -16.97 6.53 -6.91
CA SER A 43 -15.97 6.30 -7.96
C SER A 43 -14.55 6.39 -7.36
N LEU A 44 -13.65 5.48 -7.77
CA LEU A 44 -12.27 5.51 -7.30
C LEU A 44 -11.59 6.83 -7.61
N SER A 45 -11.86 7.42 -8.78
CA SER A 45 -11.29 8.69 -9.20
C SER A 45 -11.72 9.83 -8.28
N GLU A 46 -12.99 9.92 -7.92
CA GLU A 46 -13.53 10.93 -6.98
C GLU A 46 -12.94 10.73 -5.58
N LEU A 47 -12.91 9.48 -5.10
CA LEU A 47 -12.35 9.18 -3.79
C LEU A 47 -10.86 9.57 -3.72
N TYR A 48 -10.09 9.22 -4.76
CA TYR A 48 -8.66 9.52 -4.80
C TYR A 48 -8.40 11.03 -4.86
N SER A 49 -9.09 11.76 -5.74
CA SER A 49 -8.91 13.20 -5.87
C SER A 49 -9.31 13.95 -4.61
N SER A 50 -10.44 13.57 -4.01
CA SER A 50 -10.93 14.21 -2.78
C SER A 50 -10.01 13.96 -1.57
N LEU A 51 -9.49 12.76 -1.39
CA LEU A 51 -8.57 12.45 -0.30
C LEU A 51 -7.21 13.13 -0.48
N LYS A 52 -6.67 13.12 -1.71
CA LYS A 52 -5.41 13.82 -2.03
C LYS A 52 -5.53 15.32 -1.75
N SER A 53 -6.65 15.94 -2.09
CA SER A 53 -6.89 17.37 -1.83
C SER A 53 -6.89 17.71 -0.33
N ARG A 54 -7.07 16.73 0.55
CA ARG A 54 -6.94 16.83 2.01
C ARG A 54 -5.58 16.37 2.55
N GLY A 55 -4.64 16.12 1.65
CA GLY A 55 -3.29 15.67 2.00
C GLY A 55 -3.22 14.24 2.50
N VAL A 56 -4.18 13.39 2.14
CA VAL A 56 -4.16 11.95 2.41
C VAL A 56 -3.55 11.25 1.22
N ALA A 57 -2.33 10.77 1.36
CA ALA A 57 -1.65 9.99 0.33
C ALA A 57 -2.26 8.59 0.23
N LEU A 58 -2.35 8.07 -0.99
CA LEU A 58 -2.97 6.77 -1.24
C LEU A 58 -1.94 5.76 -1.71
N LEU A 59 -1.84 4.65 -0.99
CA LEU A 59 -1.15 3.45 -1.43
C LEU A 59 -2.19 2.53 -2.09
N SER A 60 -1.97 2.24 -3.36
CA SER A 60 -2.82 1.32 -4.12
C SER A 60 -2.09 0.01 -4.34
N SER A 61 -2.71 -1.11 -3.99
CA SER A 61 -2.19 -2.43 -4.34
C SER A 61 -2.99 -3.03 -5.49
N MET A 62 -2.26 -3.58 -6.45
CA MET A 62 -2.75 -4.38 -7.55
C MET A 62 -2.33 -5.83 -7.33
N ILE A 63 -3.18 -6.77 -7.68
CA ILE A 63 -2.85 -8.20 -7.66
C ILE A 63 -2.83 -8.69 -9.11
N ILE A 64 -1.78 -9.40 -9.48
CA ILE A 64 -1.62 -10.05 -10.78
C ILE A 64 -1.53 -11.56 -10.61
N GLY A 65 -1.89 -12.30 -11.66
CA GLY A 65 -1.87 -13.76 -11.63
C GLY A 65 -3.19 -14.39 -11.14
N PHE A 66 -4.29 -13.65 -11.20
CA PHE A 66 -5.62 -14.30 -11.13
C PHE A 66 -5.81 -15.20 -12.35
N PRO A 67 -6.47 -16.37 -12.21
CA PRO A 67 -6.65 -17.33 -13.32
C PRO A 67 -7.29 -16.76 -14.59
N TYR A 68 -8.07 -15.68 -14.47
CA TYR A 68 -8.71 -15.02 -15.61
C TYR A 68 -7.81 -14.01 -16.33
N GLN A 69 -6.69 -13.61 -15.71
CA GLN A 69 -5.82 -12.59 -16.27
C GLN A 69 -4.85 -13.21 -17.27
N ASP A 70 -4.81 -12.62 -18.46
CA ASP A 70 -3.68 -12.70 -19.38
C ASP A 70 -2.85 -11.41 -19.33
N ARG A 71 -1.82 -11.31 -20.16
CA ARG A 71 -0.97 -10.11 -20.21
C ARG A 71 -1.75 -8.86 -20.63
N ALA A 72 -2.71 -9.00 -21.55
CA ALA A 72 -3.49 -7.86 -22.04
C ALA A 72 -4.37 -7.30 -20.93
N LYS A 73 -5.02 -8.19 -20.16
CA LYS A 73 -5.87 -7.82 -19.01
C LYS A 73 -5.07 -7.18 -17.89
N ILE A 74 -3.90 -7.72 -17.56
CA ILE A 74 -3.00 -7.10 -16.56
C ILE A 74 -2.58 -5.70 -17.01
N MET A 75 -2.26 -5.50 -18.28
CA MET A 75 -1.87 -4.19 -18.80
C MET A 75 -3.04 -3.19 -18.86
N GLU A 76 -4.27 -3.66 -19.07
CA GLU A 76 -5.49 -2.85 -18.96
C GLU A 76 -5.68 -2.35 -17.52
N GLU A 77 -5.67 -3.27 -16.56
CA GLU A 77 -5.83 -2.96 -15.13
C GLU A 77 -4.69 -2.07 -14.61
N PHE A 78 -3.47 -2.26 -15.09
CA PHE A 78 -2.33 -1.38 -14.80
C PHE A 78 -2.58 0.06 -15.28
N ARG A 79 -3.14 0.24 -16.49
CA ARG A 79 -3.49 1.59 -16.97
C ARG A 79 -4.56 2.22 -16.09
N MET A 80 -5.62 1.49 -15.77
CA MET A 80 -6.69 1.98 -14.90
C MET A 80 -6.16 2.48 -13.55
N ILE A 81 -5.28 1.71 -12.88
CA ILE A 81 -4.70 2.13 -11.60
C ILE A 81 -3.71 3.29 -11.75
N THR A 82 -2.96 3.32 -12.85
CA THR A 82 -2.00 4.40 -13.13
C THR A 82 -2.73 5.72 -13.39
N ASP A 83 -3.87 5.69 -14.05
CA ASP A 83 -4.71 6.87 -14.32
C ASP A 83 -5.30 7.47 -13.04
N LEU A 84 -5.50 6.66 -12.00
CA LEU A 84 -5.86 7.18 -10.66
C LEU A 84 -4.71 7.96 -10.00
N GLY A 85 -3.49 7.81 -10.48
CA GLY A 85 -2.30 8.48 -9.97
C GLY A 85 -2.05 8.23 -8.48
N PRO A 86 -1.91 6.98 -8.02
CA PRO A 86 -1.67 6.68 -6.62
C PRO A 86 -0.34 7.28 -6.13
N SER A 87 -0.28 7.72 -4.89
CA SER A 87 0.94 8.28 -4.29
C SER A 87 2.00 7.19 -4.09
N LEU A 88 1.57 6.06 -3.60
CA LEU A 88 2.35 4.83 -3.44
C LEU A 88 1.68 3.72 -4.22
N TRP A 89 2.46 2.77 -4.72
CA TRP A 89 1.94 1.66 -5.50
C TRP A 89 2.67 0.37 -5.18
N GLN A 90 1.90 -0.72 -5.20
CA GLN A 90 2.39 -2.07 -4.97
C GLN A 90 1.69 -3.02 -5.93
N VAL A 91 2.44 -3.92 -6.53
CA VAL A 91 1.90 -5.03 -7.31
C VAL A 91 2.35 -6.34 -6.70
N LEU A 92 1.39 -7.23 -6.43
CA LEU A 92 1.60 -8.52 -5.78
C LEU A 92 1.18 -9.64 -6.72
N ILE A 93 1.89 -10.74 -6.68
CA ILE A 93 1.49 -11.97 -7.35
C ILE A 93 0.45 -12.65 -6.46
N TYR A 94 -0.66 -13.09 -7.09
CA TYR A 94 -1.75 -13.78 -6.42
C TYR A 94 -1.28 -15.10 -5.83
N PHE A 95 -1.60 -15.34 -4.58
CA PHE A 95 -1.28 -16.57 -3.88
C PHE A 95 -2.40 -16.97 -2.91
N ALA A 96 -2.44 -18.25 -2.55
CA ALA A 96 -3.43 -18.80 -1.64
C ALA A 96 -2.78 -19.10 -0.28
N PHE A 97 -3.15 -18.35 0.75
CA PHE A 97 -2.66 -18.60 2.10
C PHE A 97 -3.09 -19.99 2.59
N PRO A 98 -2.18 -20.76 3.22
CA PRO A 98 -2.51 -22.03 3.86
C PRO A 98 -3.69 -21.88 4.82
N GLY A 99 -4.63 -22.83 4.74
CA GLY A 99 -5.85 -22.85 5.54
C GLY A 99 -6.99 -21.99 5.02
N THR A 100 -6.82 -21.27 3.92
CA THR A 100 -7.93 -20.55 3.26
C THR A 100 -8.72 -21.46 2.33
N PRO A 101 -10.02 -21.18 2.06
CA PRO A 101 -10.81 -21.93 1.08
C PRO A 101 -10.16 -22.02 -0.30
N LEU A 102 -9.47 -20.95 -0.72
CA LEU A 102 -8.75 -20.95 -1.98
C LEU A 102 -7.59 -21.94 -1.97
N HIS A 103 -6.83 -22.01 -0.89
CA HIS A 103 -5.71 -22.96 -0.75
C HIS A 103 -6.21 -24.41 -0.85
N VAL A 104 -7.30 -24.75 -0.14
CA VAL A 104 -7.94 -26.07 -0.21
C VAL A 104 -8.34 -26.39 -1.63
N LYS A 105 -9.04 -25.47 -2.29
CA LYS A 105 -9.46 -25.62 -3.69
C LYS A 105 -8.28 -25.86 -4.64
N MET A 106 -7.18 -25.11 -4.49
CA MET A 106 -5.99 -25.28 -5.34
C MET A 106 -5.33 -26.66 -5.16
N ILE A 107 -5.38 -27.23 -3.94
CA ILE A 107 -4.90 -28.59 -3.66
C ILE A 107 -5.83 -29.61 -4.29
N GLU A 108 -7.13 -29.51 -4.07
CA GLU A 108 -8.15 -30.43 -4.60
C GLU A 108 -8.14 -30.48 -6.14
N GLU A 109 -7.96 -29.32 -6.79
CA GLU A 109 -7.82 -29.20 -8.24
C GLU A 109 -6.43 -29.62 -8.75
N ASN A 110 -5.54 -30.08 -7.88
CA ASN A 110 -4.14 -30.43 -8.20
C ASN A 110 -3.36 -29.30 -8.91
N ARG A 111 -3.66 -28.05 -8.60
CA ARG A 111 -3.03 -26.86 -9.18
C ARG A 111 -1.92 -26.28 -8.33
N TYR A 112 -1.85 -26.66 -7.05
CA TYR A 112 -0.81 -26.21 -6.15
C TYR A 112 0.53 -26.87 -6.49
N LEU A 113 1.59 -26.09 -6.70
CA LEU A 113 2.88 -26.60 -7.12
C LEU A 113 3.49 -27.50 -6.04
N ALA A 114 4.09 -28.63 -6.44
CA ALA A 114 4.58 -29.68 -5.55
C ALA A 114 5.61 -29.14 -4.54
N GLU A 115 6.50 -28.26 -4.99
CA GLU A 115 7.54 -27.63 -4.14
C GLU A 115 6.98 -26.86 -2.94
N PHE A 116 5.78 -26.29 -3.07
CA PHE A 116 5.09 -25.57 -1.98
C PHE A 116 4.13 -26.45 -1.18
N ARG A 117 3.72 -27.60 -1.74
CA ARG A 117 2.81 -28.55 -1.08
C ARG A 117 3.53 -29.39 -0.05
N GLU A 118 4.70 -29.93 -0.41
CA GLU A 118 5.43 -30.90 0.42
C GLU A 118 6.20 -30.20 1.54
N ASN A 119 6.76 -29.02 1.27
CA ASN A 119 7.54 -28.22 2.23
C ASN A 119 7.17 -26.73 2.08
N PRO A 120 6.07 -26.26 2.67
CA PRO A 120 5.67 -24.87 2.53
C PRO A 120 6.68 -23.93 3.20
N ASP A 121 7.46 -23.22 2.40
CA ASP A 121 8.28 -22.14 2.89
C ASP A 121 7.43 -20.87 3.01
N TYR A 122 7.00 -20.56 4.22
CA TYR A 122 6.15 -19.40 4.49
C TYR A 122 6.79 -18.05 4.13
N ARG A 123 8.12 -18.02 3.91
CA ARG A 123 8.82 -16.81 3.45
C ARG A 123 8.49 -16.45 2.01
N THR A 124 7.96 -17.40 1.24
CA THR A 124 7.56 -17.20 -0.16
C THR A 124 6.15 -16.60 -0.31
N TYR A 125 5.39 -16.47 0.79
CA TYR A 125 4.07 -15.84 0.79
C TYR A 125 4.19 -14.32 0.91
N ASP A 126 5.07 -13.74 0.14
CA ASP A 126 5.47 -12.34 0.13
C ASP A 126 4.85 -11.51 -1.01
N GLY A 127 4.09 -12.15 -1.89
CA GLY A 127 3.52 -11.52 -3.08
C GLY A 127 4.49 -11.42 -4.27
N PHE A 128 5.64 -12.11 -4.20
CA PHE A 128 6.64 -12.19 -5.27
C PHE A 128 6.83 -13.60 -5.82
N SER A 129 6.10 -14.58 -5.29
CA SER A 129 6.19 -15.98 -5.66
C SER A 129 4.83 -16.53 -6.10
N MET A 130 4.82 -17.33 -7.16
CA MET A 130 3.64 -18.03 -7.64
C MET A 130 3.62 -19.45 -7.06
N HIS A 131 2.54 -19.81 -6.36
CA HIS A 131 2.43 -21.09 -5.64
C HIS A 131 1.55 -22.13 -6.35
N PHE A 132 0.87 -21.78 -7.44
CA PHE A 132 0.00 -22.67 -8.18
C PHE A 132 0.13 -22.45 -9.70
N SER A 133 -0.24 -23.43 -10.50
CA SER A 133 -0.17 -23.34 -11.95
C SER A 133 -1.15 -22.32 -12.50
N HIS A 134 -0.69 -21.52 -13.46
CA HIS A 134 -1.47 -20.49 -14.12
C HIS A 134 -1.70 -20.85 -15.60
N PRO A 135 -2.91 -20.60 -16.17
CA PRO A 135 -3.17 -20.96 -17.55
C PRO A 135 -2.36 -20.19 -18.60
N HIS A 136 -1.91 -18.97 -18.26
CA HIS A 136 -1.26 -18.05 -19.23
C HIS A 136 0.19 -17.70 -18.89
N PHE A 137 0.69 -18.05 -17.70
CA PHE A 137 2.01 -17.63 -17.24
C PHE A 137 2.77 -18.75 -16.54
N THR A 138 4.06 -18.80 -16.77
CA THR A 138 5.02 -19.43 -15.86
C THR A 138 5.36 -18.49 -14.70
N ALA A 139 5.95 -19.02 -13.63
CA ALA A 139 6.41 -18.22 -12.49
C ALA A 139 7.44 -17.16 -12.92
N ALA A 140 8.35 -17.49 -13.85
CA ALA A 140 9.36 -16.57 -14.36
C ALA A 140 8.74 -15.43 -15.17
N GLU A 141 7.78 -15.70 -16.05
CA GLU A 141 7.09 -14.69 -16.84
C GLU A 141 6.27 -13.73 -15.96
N LEU A 142 5.58 -14.25 -14.95
CA LEU A 142 4.79 -13.41 -14.06
C LEU A 142 5.67 -12.51 -13.19
N LYS A 143 6.80 -13.01 -12.74
CA LYS A 143 7.80 -12.24 -11.99
C LYS A 143 8.45 -11.15 -12.85
N GLU A 144 8.74 -11.45 -14.11
CA GLU A 144 9.28 -10.46 -15.05
C GLU A 144 8.24 -9.39 -15.37
N LEU A 145 6.97 -9.78 -15.57
CA LEU A 145 5.87 -8.84 -15.77
C LEU A 145 5.70 -7.92 -14.54
N GLN A 146 5.78 -8.47 -13.32
CA GLN A 146 5.75 -7.66 -12.10
C GLN A 146 6.86 -6.60 -12.09
N ARG A 147 8.09 -6.96 -12.48
CA ARG A 147 9.22 -6.02 -12.59
C ARG A 147 8.97 -4.95 -13.65
N GLU A 148 8.46 -5.35 -14.83
CA GLU A 148 8.08 -4.42 -15.90
C GLU A 148 7.04 -3.39 -15.43
N LEU A 149 6.03 -3.84 -14.68
CA LEU A 149 4.99 -2.96 -14.16
C LEU A 149 5.56 -1.93 -13.17
N TYR A 150 6.48 -2.34 -12.27
CA TYR A 150 7.18 -1.40 -11.37
C TYR A 150 7.99 -0.37 -12.15
N GLN A 151 8.72 -0.79 -13.19
CA GLN A 151 9.49 0.11 -14.01
C GLN A 151 8.59 1.11 -14.75
N LYS A 152 7.52 0.63 -15.40
CA LYS A 152 6.55 1.48 -16.09
C LYS A 152 5.86 2.48 -15.15
N ASN A 153 5.48 2.05 -13.95
CA ASN A 153 4.90 2.96 -12.96
C ASN A 153 5.88 4.08 -12.60
N PHE A 154 7.16 3.75 -12.40
CA PHE A 154 8.20 4.74 -12.13
C PHE A 154 8.40 5.71 -13.30
N GLU A 155 8.40 5.21 -14.54
CA GLU A 155 8.55 6.04 -15.74
C GLU A 155 7.36 6.98 -15.96
N ILE A 156 6.14 6.51 -15.71
CA ILE A 156 4.91 7.27 -15.94
C ILE A 156 4.66 8.27 -14.81
N LEU A 157 4.72 7.83 -13.56
CA LEU A 157 4.33 8.63 -12.40
C LEU A 157 5.51 9.27 -11.66
N GLY A 158 6.74 8.85 -11.92
CA GLY A 158 7.93 9.30 -11.22
C GLY A 158 8.11 8.69 -9.82
N PRO A 159 9.07 9.18 -9.04
CA PRO A 159 9.36 8.67 -7.70
C PRO A 159 8.17 8.79 -6.75
N SER A 160 7.83 7.69 -6.05
CA SER A 160 6.71 7.64 -5.10
C SER A 160 6.81 8.69 -4.00
N LEU A 161 8.02 8.94 -3.50
CA LEU A 161 8.24 9.96 -2.49
C LEU A 161 7.78 11.36 -2.95
N LEU A 162 8.07 11.74 -4.18
CA LEU A 162 7.63 13.04 -4.70
C LEU A 162 6.11 13.12 -4.86
N ARG A 163 5.47 12.01 -5.20
CA ARG A 163 4.00 11.94 -5.28
C ARG A 163 3.37 12.15 -3.90
N VAL A 164 3.95 11.56 -2.86
CA VAL A 164 3.51 11.79 -1.47
C VAL A 164 3.72 13.23 -1.05
N VAL A 165 4.92 13.80 -1.30
CA VAL A 165 5.23 15.20 -1.00
C VAL A 165 4.27 16.16 -1.70
N ARG A 166 3.93 15.90 -2.97
CA ARG A 166 2.94 16.69 -3.71
C ARG A 166 1.57 16.64 -3.05
N VAL A 167 1.11 15.47 -2.61
CA VAL A 167 -0.18 15.33 -1.92
C VAL A 167 -0.19 16.10 -0.60
N TRP A 168 0.87 16.02 0.19
CA TRP A 168 0.98 16.80 1.43
C TRP A 168 1.04 18.30 1.17
N PHE A 169 1.73 18.70 0.11
CA PHE A 169 1.79 20.11 -0.28
C PHE A 169 0.43 20.66 -0.75
N GLU A 170 -0.31 19.88 -1.53
CA GLU A 170 -1.69 20.21 -1.94
C GLU A 170 -2.62 20.28 -0.71
N GLY A 171 -2.51 19.31 0.20
CA GLY A 171 -3.24 19.32 1.47
C GLY A 171 -2.95 20.56 2.30
N TYR A 172 -1.68 20.92 2.46
CA TYR A 172 -1.29 22.17 3.12
C TYR A 172 -1.97 23.40 2.48
N ARG A 173 -1.85 23.56 1.17
CA ARG A 173 -2.44 24.71 0.45
C ARG A 173 -3.95 24.78 0.62
N ASN A 174 -4.64 23.67 0.58
CA ASN A 174 -6.10 23.62 0.65
C ASN A 174 -6.64 23.78 2.07
N LEU A 175 -5.87 23.42 3.10
CA LEU A 175 -6.33 23.37 4.49
C LEU A 175 -5.77 24.49 5.37
N LYS A 176 -4.72 25.22 4.95
CA LYS A 176 -4.04 26.26 5.76
C LYS A 176 -4.97 27.39 6.25
N ASN A 177 -6.03 27.64 5.54
CA ASN A 177 -7.03 28.68 5.89
C ASN A 177 -8.37 28.07 6.33
N SER A 178 -8.38 26.79 6.73
CA SER A 178 -9.60 26.13 7.21
C SER A 178 -10.05 26.74 8.53
N SER A 179 -11.35 26.99 8.67
CA SER A 179 -11.98 27.35 9.95
C SER A 179 -12.03 26.19 10.94
N ASN A 180 -11.88 24.96 10.47
CA ASN A 180 -11.77 23.77 11.31
C ASN A 180 -10.37 23.65 11.91
N ALA A 181 -10.28 23.73 13.23
CA ALA A 181 -9.00 23.72 13.96
C ALA A 181 -8.17 22.44 13.74
N LEU A 182 -8.81 21.26 13.57
CA LEU A 182 -8.12 20.01 13.31
C LEU A 182 -7.49 20.02 11.89
N LEU A 183 -8.23 20.49 10.89
CA LEU A 183 -7.76 20.59 9.52
C LEU A 183 -6.65 21.65 9.37
N SER A 184 -6.77 22.79 10.06
CA SER A 184 -5.74 23.82 10.08
C SER A 184 -4.46 23.31 10.76
N SER A 185 -4.56 22.64 11.90
CA SER A 185 -3.42 22.00 12.58
C SER A 185 -2.77 20.92 11.70
N ARG A 186 -3.57 20.16 10.95
CA ARG A 186 -3.09 19.20 9.97
C ARG A 186 -2.26 19.89 8.87
N ALA A 187 -2.72 21.04 8.39
CA ALA A 187 -2.00 21.79 7.36
C ALA A 187 -0.60 22.20 7.84
N GLU A 188 -0.45 22.71 9.07
CA GLU A 188 0.85 23.07 9.61
C GLU A 188 1.80 21.85 9.71
N ARG A 189 1.30 20.72 10.15
CA ARG A 189 2.07 19.46 10.16
C ARG A 189 2.52 19.05 8.76
N MET A 190 1.67 19.18 7.77
CA MET A 190 2.00 18.89 6.37
C MET A 190 3.07 19.85 5.83
N LYS A 191 3.03 21.13 6.21
CA LYS A 191 4.07 22.09 5.88
C LYS A 191 5.44 21.62 6.39
N GLU A 192 5.51 21.14 7.63
CA GLU A 192 6.73 20.58 8.21
C GLU A 192 7.22 19.34 7.44
N TYR A 193 6.32 18.41 7.09
CA TYR A 193 6.66 17.23 6.30
C TYR A 193 7.21 17.61 4.92
N VAL A 194 6.55 18.55 4.24
CA VAL A 194 6.97 19.03 2.93
C VAL A 194 8.36 19.70 3.01
N ARG A 195 8.60 20.55 4.03
CA ARG A 195 9.90 21.18 4.26
C ARG A 195 11.00 20.15 4.53
N SER A 196 10.73 19.17 5.38
CA SER A 196 11.70 18.10 5.70
C SER A 196 12.02 17.20 4.50
N ALA A 197 11.12 17.11 3.53
CA ALA A 197 11.30 16.30 2.32
C ALA A 197 12.03 17.03 1.17
N ILE A 198 12.29 18.34 1.28
CA ILE A 198 13.00 19.14 0.26
C ILE A 198 14.31 18.48 -0.21
N PRO A 199 15.18 17.96 0.67
CA PRO A 199 16.42 17.31 0.25
C PRO A 199 16.22 16.14 -0.71
N ALA A 200 15.13 15.39 -0.56
CA ALA A 200 14.82 14.26 -1.41
C ALA A 200 14.33 14.65 -2.83
N ILE A 201 13.98 15.92 -3.05
CA ILE A 201 13.59 16.43 -4.37
C ILE A 201 14.81 16.61 -5.27
N TYR A 202 15.98 16.96 -4.72
CA TYR A 202 17.21 17.22 -5.48
C TYR A 202 17.64 16.05 -6.38
N PRO A 203 17.79 14.83 -5.89
CA PRO A 203 18.15 13.72 -6.76
C PRO A 203 17.09 13.46 -7.83
N ALA A 204 15.81 13.68 -7.56
CA ALA A 204 14.76 13.47 -8.56
C ALA A 204 14.81 14.50 -9.71
N MET A 205 15.31 15.70 -9.47
CA MET A 205 15.53 16.70 -10.53
C MET A 205 16.62 16.29 -11.52
N ILE A 206 17.54 15.41 -11.11
CA ILE A 206 18.70 14.98 -11.90
C ILE A 206 18.53 13.53 -12.37
N LEU A 207 18.19 12.61 -11.45
CA LEU A 207 18.12 11.18 -11.67
C LEU A 207 16.70 10.69 -11.97
N GLY A 208 15.70 11.58 -12.04
CA GLY A 208 14.34 11.21 -12.40
C GLY A 208 14.27 10.48 -13.75
N PRO A 209 13.28 9.57 -13.95
CA PRO A 209 13.28 8.59 -15.04
C PRO A 209 13.29 9.21 -16.44
N ASN A 210 12.72 10.39 -16.60
CA ASN A 210 12.67 11.08 -17.89
C ASN A 210 12.63 12.60 -17.70
N ARG A 211 12.73 13.35 -18.81
CA ARG A 211 12.76 14.81 -18.81
C ARG A 211 11.51 15.43 -18.15
N ALA A 212 10.34 14.84 -18.41
CA ALA A 212 9.09 15.36 -17.85
C ALA A 212 9.08 15.24 -16.31
N ARG A 213 9.44 14.07 -15.77
CA ARG A 213 9.48 13.85 -14.31
C ARG A 213 10.54 14.68 -13.63
N ARG A 214 11.68 14.93 -14.29
CA ARG A 214 12.69 15.87 -13.76
C ARG A 214 12.18 17.32 -13.74
N ALA A 215 11.42 17.73 -14.76
CA ALA A 215 10.79 19.04 -14.80
C ALA A 215 9.72 19.20 -13.71
N ASP A 216 8.91 18.15 -13.48
CA ASP A 216 7.90 18.15 -12.40
C ASP A 216 8.54 18.27 -11.01
N ALA A 217 9.68 17.63 -10.79
CA ALA A 217 10.42 17.75 -9.53
C ALA A 217 10.91 19.19 -9.32
N LYS A 218 11.47 19.85 -10.36
CA LYS A 218 11.89 21.25 -10.30
C LYS A 218 10.71 22.19 -10.02
N LYS A 219 9.59 21.96 -10.70
CA LYS A 219 8.36 22.74 -10.51
C LYS A 219 7.86 22.60 -9.08
N LEU A 220 7.81 21.37 -8.55
CA LEU A 220 7.36 21.11 -7.17
C LEU A 220 8.25 21.84 -6.16
N LEU A 221 9.58 21.81 -6.32
CA LEU A 221 10.50 22.54 -5.42
C LEU A 221 10.24 24.04 -5.46
N HIS A 222 10.06 24.60 -6.65
CA HIS A 222 9.78 26.02 -6.82
C HIS A 222 8.46 26.44 -6.14
N GLU A 223 7.39 25.69 -6.34
CA GLU A 223 6.08 25.91 -5.71
C GLU A 223 6.17 25.84 -4.18
N ILE A 224 6.93 24.86 -3.64
CA ILE A 224 7.14 24.72 -2.20
C ILE A 224 7.86 25.95 -1.65
N ILE A 225 8.93 26.43 -2.30
CA ILE A 225 9.67 27.61 -1.87
C ILE A 225 8.77 28.84 -1.86
N GLN A 226 8.00 29.06 -2.90
CA GLN A 226 7.06 30.19 -3.00
C GLN A 226 6.05 30.22 -1.85
N GLU A 227 5.55 29.06 -1.43
CA GLU A 227 4.51 28.96 -0.41
C GLU A 227 5.04 28.87 1.03
N THR A 228 6.20 28.28 1.22
CA THR A 228 6.71 27.95 2.57
C THR A 228 7.95 28.75 2.97
N GLY A 229 8.46 29.59 2.06
CA GLY A 229 9.63 30.44 2.27
C GLY A 229 10.94 29.83 1.73
N GLU A 230 11.96 30.65 1.70
CA GLU A 230 13.28 30.34 1.14
C GLU A 230 13.95 29.14 1.81
N ILE A 231 14.80 28.47 1.05
CA ILE A 231 15.59 27.32 1.51
C ILE A 231 16.86 27.83 2.19
N SER A 232 17.10 27.40 3.42
CA SER A 232 18.32 27.68 4.15
C SER A 232 19.56 27.05 3.46
N LEU A 233 20.74 27.60 3.73
CA LEU A 233 22.00 27.04 3.24
C LEU A 233 22.16 25.57 3.67
N LYS A 234 21.76 25.24 4.91
CA LYS A 234 21.79 23.86 5.44
C LYS A 234 20.91 22.92 4.62
N GLU A 235 19.68 23.29 4.30
CA GLU A 235 18.77 22.50 3.47
C GLU A 235 19.33 22.31 2.05
N ARG A 236 19.94 23.35 1.46
CA ARG A 236 20.60 23.25 0.15
C ARG A 236 21.78 22.27 0.15
N LEU A 237 22.67 22.40 1.12
CA LEU A 237 23.83 21.50 1.24
C LEU A 237 23.39 20.05 1.47
N PHE A 238 22.40 19.85 2.32
CA PHE A 238 21.86 18.53 2.57
C PHE A 238 21.19 17.96 1.30
N GLY A 239 20.41 18.76 0.56
CA GLY A 239 19.84 18.39 -0.72
C GLY A 239 20.89 17.96 -1.75
N LEU A 240 21.98 18.71 -1.87
CA LEU A 240 23.09 18.35 -2.75
C LEU A 240 23.77 17.04 -2.33
N ALA A 241 23.93 16.81 -1.03
CA ALA A 241 24.51 15.58 -0.50
C ALA A 241 23.65 14.31 -0.76
N THR A 242 22.32 14.46 -0.95
CA THR A 242 21.45 13.33 -1.29
C THR A 242 21.62 12.83 -2.73
N ILE A 243 22.19 13.65 -3.64
CA ILE A 243 22.37 13.27 -5.05
C ILE A 243 23.35 12.09 -5.20
N PRO A 244 24.60 12.16 -4.66
CA PRO A 244 25.53 11.03 -4.75
C PRO A 244 25.00 9.80 -4.01
N LEU A 245 24.29 9.97 -2.90
CA LEU A 245 23.66 8.85 -2.18
C LEU A 245 22.61 8.14 -3.06
N ALA A 246 21.74 8.90 -3.73
CA ALA A 246 20.75 8.34 -4.64
C ALA A 246 21.41 7.69 -5.87
N GLY A 247 22.48 8.29 -6.41
CA GLY A 247 23.27 7.72 -7.50
C GLY A 247 23.94 6.39 -7.10
N TRP A 248 24.50 6.33 -5.90
CA TRP A 248 25.05 5.10 -5.34
C TRP A 248 23.98 4.01 -5.18
N THR A 249 22.83 4.34 -4.60
CA THR A 249 21.71 3.41 -4.45
C THR A 249 21.23 2.89 -5.80
N TRP A 250 21.11 3.77 -6.80
CA TRP A 250 20.72 3.39 -8.15
C TRP A 250 21.74 2.43 -8.79
N LEU A 251 23.04 2.70 -8.67
CA LEU A 251 24.10 1.88 -9.21
C LEU A 251 24.14 0.50 -8.54
N THR A 252 24.11 0.46 -7.21
CA THR A 252 24.17 -0.78 -6.43
C THR A 252 22.94 -1.66 -6.64
N SER A 253 21.76 -1.04 -6.83
CA SER A 253 20.53 -1.77 -7.21
C SER A 253 20.65 -2.40 -8.60
N ARG A 254 21.23 -1.69 -9.58
CA ARG A 254 21.46 -2.24 -10.92
C ARG A 254 22.48 -3.38 -10.94
N LEU A 255 23.52 -3.30 -10.13
CA LEU A 255 24.54 -4.32 -9.99
C LEU A 255 24.12 -5.47 -9.07
N ASN A 256 22.90 -5.42 -8.53
CA ASN A 256 22.36 -6.39 -7.58
C ASN A 256 23.26 -6.62 -6.33
N ILE A 257 23.98 -5.56 -5.92
CA ILE A 257 24.88 -5.58 -4.75
C ILE A 257 24.09 -5.39 -3.47
N LEU A 258 23.03 -4.54 -3.52
CA LEU A 258 22.11 -4.33 -2.40
C LEU A 258 21.12 -5.49 -2.35
N GLN A 259 21.48 -6.52 -1.61
CA GLN A 259 20.57 -7.61 -1.29
C GLN A 259 19.85 -7.29 0.03
N GLN A 260 18.58 -7.67 0.12
CA GLN A 260 17.88 -7.62 1.40
C GLN A 260 18.59 -8.53 2.40
N PRO A 261 18.71 -8.13 3.68
CA PRO A 261 19.24 -9.00 4.72
C PRO A 261 18.50 -10.34 4.71
N LYS A 262 19.23 -11.45 4.80
CA LYS A 262 18.58 -12.74 4.93
C LYS A 262 17.73 -12.75 6.20
N LEU A 263 16.46 -13.09 6.07
CA LEU A 263 15.59 -13.30 7.21
C LEU A 263 16.13 -14.48 8.02
N LEU A 264 16.56 -14.21 9.26
CA LEU A 264 16.97 -15.24 10.20
C LEU A 264 15.72 -15.67 10.98
N ARG A 265 15.39 -16.94 10.90
CA ARG A 265 14.39 -17.54 11.78
C ARG A 265 15.00 -17.67 13.17
N ILE A 266 14.50 -16.89 14.12
CA ILE A 266 14.86 -17.07 15.53
C ILE A 266 13.80 -18.00 16.13
N GLU A 267 14.18 -19.21 16.46
CA GLU A 267 13.33 -20.11 17.23
C GLU A 267 13.37 -19.71 18.69
N HIS A 268 12.25 -19.24 19.20
CA HIS A 268 12.08 -18.99 20.64
C HIS A 268 11.81 -20.33 21.33
N PRO A 269 12.71 -20.80 22.20
CA PRO A 269 12.55 -22.11 22.86
C PRO A 269 11.32 -22.22 23.77
N ALA A 270 10.67 -21.11 24.08
CA ALA A 270 9.51 -21.04 24.97
C ALA A 270 8.15 -21.05 24.27
N THR A 271 8.09 -21.12 22.95
CA THR A 271 6.79 -21.22 22.26
C THR A 271 6.41 -22.70 22.15
N PRO A 272 5.45 -23.21 22.93
CA PRO A 272 4.96 -24.58 22.74
C PRO A 272 4.51 -24.72 21.27
N ALA A 273 4.83 -25.83 20.65
CA ALA A 273 4.35 -26.13 19.33
C ALA A 273 2.82 -25.95 19.31
N TYR A 274 2.32 -25.12 18.39
CA TYR A 274 0.89 -24.92 18.20
C TYR A 274 0.25 -26.29 17.92
N GLN A 275 -0.56 -26.78 18.86
CA GLN A 275 -1.33 -28.02 18.70
C GLN A 275 -2.80 -27.64 18.44
N PRO A 276 -3.21 -27.53 17.18
CA PRO A 276 -4.56 -27.08 16.81
C PRO A 276 -5.64 -28.00 17.38
N GLU A 277 -5.36 -29.31 17.45
CA GLU A 277 -6.31 -30.31 17.96
C GLU A 277 -6.60 -30.13 19.47
N LYS A 278 -5.60 -29.77 20.25
CA LYS A 278 -5.76 -29.56 21.69
C LYS A 278 -6.60 -28.31 22.00
N LYS A 279 -6.37 -27.23 21.25
CA LYS A 279 -7.14 -25.99 21.40
C LYS A 279 -8.60 -26.15 20.99
N LEU A 280 -8.87 -26.99 20.00
CA LEU A 280 -10.24 -27.31 19.57
C LEU A 280 -10.98 -28.18 20.60
N ALA A 281 -10.28 -29.10 21.25
CA ALA A 281 -10.81 -29.91 22.35
C ALA A 281 -11.11 -29.04 23.59
N ASP A 282 -10.22 -28.11 23.93
CA ASP A 282 -10.39 -27.19 25.05
C ASP A 282 -11.57 -26.22 24.81
N LEU A 283 -11.77 -25.74 23.57
CA LEU A 283 -12.92 -24.92 23.21
C LEU A 283 -14.27 -25.67 23.27
N LYS A 284 -14.27 -26.97 22.95
CA LYS A 284 -15.48 -27.81 23.04
C LYS A 284 -15.83 -28.19 24.47
N SER A 285 -14.88 -28.11 25.39
CA SER A 285 -15.08 -28.40 26.82
C SER A 285 -15.59 -27.22 27.65
N ILE A 286 -15.59 -26.00 27.07
CA ILE A 286 -16.13 -24.83 27.74
C ILE A 286 -17.67 -24.90 27.69
N SER A 287 -18.28 -25.28 28.82
CA SER A 287 -19.73 -25.23 28.96
C SER A 287 -20.21 -23.76 28.87
N PRO A 288 -21.37 -23.50 28.23
CA PRO A 288 -21.94 -22.15 28.14
C PRO A 288 -22.17 -21.44 29.50
N SER A 289 -22.20 -22.21 30.60
CA SER A 289 -22.36 -21.70 31.97
C SER A 289 -21.10 -21.05 32.56
N THR A 290 -19.96 -21.16 31.91
CA THR A 290 -18.67 -20.66 32.44
C THR A 290 -18.26 -19.28 31.89
N ILE A 291 -19.07 -18.67 31.03
CA ILE A 291 -18.85 -17.31 30.55
C ILE A 291 -19.34 -16.34 31.64
N PRO A 292 -18.46 -15.56 32.27
CA PRO A 292 -18.91 -14.56 33.24
C PRO A 292 -19.82 -13.56 32.50
N GLN A 293 -21.06 -13.43 32.97
CA GLN A 293 -21.92 -12.31 32.56
C GLN A 293 -21.33 -11.04 33.19
N SER A 294 -20.31 -10.48 32.55
CA SER A 294 -19.80 -9.16 32.93
C SER A 294 -20.78 -8.12 32.42
N GLY A 295 -21.62 -7.62 33.31
CA GLY A 295 -22.42 -6.42 33.09
C GLY A 295 -21.58 -5.16 33.10
N SER A 296 -20.59 -5.06 32.25
CA SER A 296 -19.88 -3.82 31.93
C SER A 296 -19.85 -3.66 30.42
N THR A 297 -20.75 -2.84 29.93
CA THR A 297 -20.78 -2.38 28.54
C THR A 297 -19.49 -1.64 28.24
N CYS A 298 -18.61 -2.26 27.43
CA CYS A 298 -17.49 -1.58 26.82
C CYS A 298 -18.06 -0.54 25.85
N PRO A 299 -17.74 0.76 25.98
CA PRO A 299 -18.29 1.80 25.08
C PRO A 299 -17.88 1.65 23.63
N ILE A 300 -16.94 0.76 23.31
CA ILE A 300 -16.38 0.56 21.96
C ILE A 300 -17.08 -0.60 21.22
N CYS A 301 -17.78 -1.50 21.92
CA CYS A 301 -18.42 -2.67 21.29
C CYS A 301 -19.91 -2.52 20.94
N SER A 302 -20.54 -1.38 21.24
CA SER A 302 -21.97 -1.20 20.97
C SER A 302 -22.35 -0.87 19.51
N CYS A 303 -21.38 -0.77 18.60
CA CYS A 303 -21.65 -0.43 17.21
C CYS A 303 -21.74 -1.63 16.25
N ALA A 304 -21.65 -2.87 16.73
CA ALA A 304 -21.52 -4.05 15.86
C ALA A 304 -22.69 -5.05 15.91
N VAL A 305 -23.77 -4.78 16.66
CA VAL A 305 -24.92 -5.71 16.72
C VAL A 305 -26.21 -4.93 16.41
N GLY A 306 -26.56 -4.86 15.15
CA GLY A 306 -27.83 -4.27 14.73
C GLY A 306 -27.98 -4.14 13.24
N ALA A 307 -27.92 -5.25 12.48
CA ALA A 307 -28.49 -5.32 11.13
C ALA A 307 -28.52 -6.78 10.62
N GLU A 308 -29.39 -7.58 11.23
CA GLU A 308 -30.00 -8.73 10.54
C GLU A 308 -31.47 -8.78 10.98
N LYS A 309 -32.31 -8.15 10.16
CA LYS A 309 -33.71 -8.54 9.87
C LYS A 309 -34.30 -7.49 8.94
N GLU A 310 -34.70 -7.97 7.79
CA GLU A 310 -35.47 -7.53 6.63
C GLU A 310 -34.66 -7.37 5.37
#